data_8d602135170a33d4e2c95341768d9782
#
_entry.id   8d602135170a33d4e2c95341768d9782
#
_cell.length_a   1.000
_cell.length_b   1.000
_cell.length_c   1.000
_cell.angle_alpha   90.00
_cell.angle_beta   90.00
_cell.angle_gamma   90.00
#
_symmetry.space_group_name_H-M   'P 1'
#
loop_
_entity.id
_entity.type
_entity.pdbx_description
1 polymer ?
#
loop_
_entity_poly.entity_id
_entity_poly.type
_entity_poly.pdbx_seq_one_letter_code
_entity_poly.pdbx_strand_id
1 'polypeptide(L)'
;MIPNLRQTPPHAELGLGTPQAIRRAARTRRFTTQTAGLAPGFVQANLCALPRDVADDFLRFCQRNPKPCPLIAVSEPGETHIASLGVDVDLRTDLPCYRVWRDGVLETELLSANEVWRDDLVSFVIGCSFSFEEALAADGIPLKHTIMGTTVPMYRTNIMCEPAGRFSGPLVVSMRPLIATDAIRAVQITSRFPAVHGAPVHLGDPELIGIRDLSQPDYGDPVEVLPDEVPVFWACGVTPQAVISAAKVSFAITHAPGCMLVTDIPNERLAVI
;
A
#
# COMPACT_ATOMS: atom_id res chain seq x y z
N MET A 1 0.30 5.94 -23.71
CA MET A 1 -0.68 6.66 -22.85
C MET A 1 -1.62 5.60 -22.30
N ILE A 2 -1.55 5.28 -20.98
CA ILE A 2 -2.42 4.28 -20.36
C ILE A 2 -3.83 4.90 -20.28
N PRO A 3 -4.87 4.24 -20.79
CA PRO A 3 -6.23 4.80 -20.73
C PRO A 3 -6.67 4.98 -19.28
N ASN A 4 -7.33 6.11 -18.99
CA ASN A 4 -7.86 6.38 -17.67
C ASN A 4 -9.11 5.49 -17.44
N LEU A 5 -8.92 4.33 -16.79
CA LEU A 5 -9.95 3.33 -16.53
C LEU A 5 -10.84 3.67 -15.31
N ARG A 6 -10.50 4.76 -14.59
CA ARG A 6 -11.07 5.07 -13.27
C ARG A 6 -12.24 6.05 -13.37
N GLN A 7 -13.45 5.53 -13.55
CA GLN A 7 -14.70 6.29 -13.38
C GLN A 7 -15.57 5.52 -12.38
N THR A 8 -15.90 6.13 -11.24
CA THR A 8 -16.75 5.51 -10.21
C THR A 8 -17.89 6.45 -9.83
N PRO A 9 -19.12 5.95 -9.70
CA PRO A 9 -20.22 6.71 -9.10
C PRO A 9 -19.93 7.04 -7.62
N PRO A 10 -20.60 8.03 -7.02
CA PRO A 10 -20.41 8.39 -5.61
C PRO A 10 -20.45 7.17 -4.69
N HIS A 11 -19.51 7.06 -3.76
CA HIS A 11 -19.34 5.90 -2.86
C HIS A 11 -20.62 5.53 -2.09
N ALA A 12 -21.45 6.52 -1.74
CA ALA A 12 -22.71 6.34 -1.02
C ALA A 12 -23.74 5.48 -1.79
N GLU A 13 -23.72 5.53 -3.13
CA GLU A 13 -24.66 4.78 -3.98
C GLU A 13 -24.26 3.31 -4.13
N LEU A 14 -23.01 2.95 -3.82
CA LEU A 14 -22.48 1.60 -3.99
C LEU A 14 -22.60 0.72 -2.74
N GLY A 15 -22.99 1.29 -1.58
CA GLY A 15 -23.13 0.54 -0.33
C GLY A 15 -21.81 -0.08 0.16
N LEU A 16 -20.68 0.64 0.01
CA LEU A 16 -19.32 0.16 0.28
C LEU A 16 -18.94 0.14 1.78
N GLY A 17 -19.88 -0.23 2.65
CA GLY A 17 -19.66 -0.23 4.10
C GLY A 17 -18.96 -1.48 4.65
N THR A 18 -18.82 -2.54 3.87
CA THR A 18 -18.20 -3.80 4.31
C THR A 18 -17.11 -4.27 3.34
N PRO A 19 -16.11 -5.04 3.81
CA PRO A 19 -15.09 -5.62 2.95
C PRO A 19 -15.66 -6.40 1.75
N GLN A 20 -16.66 -7.26 2.00
CA GLN A 20 -17.29 -8.06 0.95
C GLN A 20 -17.99 -7.20 -0.10
N ALA A 21 -18.65 -6.11 0.33
CA ALA A 21 -19.34 -5.20 -0.61
C ALA A 21 -18.34 -4.52 -1.54
N ILE A 22 -17.18 -4.09 -1.02
CA ILE A 22 -16.11 -3.47 -1.80
C ILE A 22 -15.51 -4.48 -2.77
N ARG A 23 -15.13 -5.67 -2.32
CA ARG A 23 -14.60 -6.74 -3.19
C ARG A 23 -15.59 -7.10 -4.29
N ARG A 24 -16.87 -7.27 -3.96
CA ARG A 24 -17.93 -7.54 -4.95
C ARG A 24 -18.09 -6.41 -5.97
N ALA A 25 -18.01 -5.16 -5.53
CA ALA A 25 -18.07 -4.01 -6.43
C ALA A 25 -16.85 -3.93 -7.36
N ALA A 26 -15.65 -4.28 -6.88
CA ALA A 26 -14.44 -4.42 -7.68
C ALA A 26 -14.57 -5.55 -8.71
N ARG A 27 -14.96 -6.77 -8.31
CA ARG A 27 -15.21 -7.93 -9.21
C ARG A 27 -16.15 -7.59 -10.35
N THR A 28 -17.18 -6.81 -10.07
CA THR A 28 -18.19 -6.40 -11.07
C THR A 28 -17.80 -5.11 -11.80
N ARG A 29 -16.58 -4.58 -11.57
CA ARG A 29 -16.04 -3.35 -12.17
C ARG A 29 -16.91 -2.10 -11.91
N ARG A 30 -17.74 -2.13 -10.87
CA ARG A 30 -18.55 -0.99 -10.42
C ARG A 30 -17.76 -0.04 -9.52
N PHE A 31 -16.65 -0.51 -8.95
CA PHE A 31 -15.74 0.26 -8.13
C PHE A 31 -14.31 0.07 -8.66
N THR A 32 -13.68 1.15 -9.12
CA THR A 32 -12.39 1.13 -9.85
C THR A 32 -11.42 2.20 -9.35
N THR A 33 -11.70 2.82 -8.19
CA THR A 33 -10.91 3.91 -7.62
C THR A 33 -10.27 3.54 -6.28
N GLN A 34 -9.77 4.52 -5.56
CA GLN A 34 -9.07 4.32 -4.29
C GLN A 34 -9.98 3.79 -3.18
N THR A 35 -9.42 2.91 -2.35
CA THR A 35 -10.10 2.29 -1.21
C THR A 35 -9.90 3.04 0.11
N ALA A 36 -9.17 4.16 0.10
CA ALA A 36 -8.92 4.97 1.29
C ALA A 36 -10.25 5.37 1.98
N GLY A 37 -10.31 5.19 3.30
CA GLY A 37 -11.50 5.52 4.10
C GLY A 37 -12.69 4.56 3.95
N LEU A 38 -12.58 3.50 3.14
CA LEU A 38 -13.62 2.47 2.99
C LEU A 38 -13.40 1.32 3.98
N ALA A 39 -14.50 0.61 4.34
CA ALA A 39 -14.52 -0.48 5.30
C ALA A 39 -13.73 -0.15 6.58
N PRO A 40 -14.12 0.88 7.34
CA PRO A 40 -13.44 1.23 8.58
C PRO A 40 -13.41 0.02 9.53
N GLY A 41 -12.29 -0.14 10.25
CA GLY A 41 -12.06 -1.27 11.13
C GLY A 41 -11.41 -2.50 10.47
N PHE A 42 -11.21 -2.50 9.15
CA PHE A 42 -10.65 -3.65 8.45
C PHE A 42 -9.33 -3.33 7.75
N VAL A 43 -8.45 -4.33 7.75
CA VAL A 43 -7.12 -4.24 7.12
C VAL A 43 -7.22 -4.10 5.61
N GLN A 44 -6.56 -3.09 5.08
CA GLN A 44 -6.30 -2.93 3.67
C GLN A 44 -4.85 -3.29 3.36
N ALA A 45 -4.63 -4.02 2.27
CA ALA A 45 -3.32 -4.59 1.98
C ALA A 45 -2.86 -4.33 0.53
N ASN A 46 -1.54 -4.20 0.39
CA ASN A 46 -0.85 -4.17 -0.90
C ASN A 46 -0.75 -5.59 -1.46
N LEU A 47 -0.87 -5.77 -2.77
CA LEU A 47 -0.66 -7.03 -3.47
C LEU A 47 0.60 -6.93 -4.34
N CYS A 48 1.46 -7.95 -4.25
CA CYS A 48 2.52 -8.23 -5.22
C CYS A 48 2.47 -9.73 -5.55
N ALA A 49 2.24 -10.08 -6.81
CA ALA A 49 2.30 -11.47 -7.29
C ALA A 49 3.48 -11.62 -8.26
N LEU A 50 4.38 -12.54 -7.96
CA LEU A 50 5.65 -12.73 -8.63
C LEU A 50 5.83 -14.19 -9.06
N PRO A 51 6.57 -14.46 -10.17
CA PRO A 51 6.93 -15.83 -10.56
C PRO A 51 7.69 -16.55 -9.46
N ARG A 52 7.46 -17.85 -9.33
CA ARG A 52 8.07 -18.73 -8.33
C ARG A 52 9.60 -18.66 -8.31
N ASP A 53 10.24 -18.49 -9.47
CA ASP A 53 11.70 -18.43 -9.58
C ASP A 53 12.36 -17.25 -8.86
N VAL A 54 11.59 -16.22 -8.54
CA VAL A 54 12.05 -15.04 -7.80
C VAL A 54 11.35 -14.86 -6.44
N ALA A 55 10.33 -15.64 -6.14
CA ALA A 55 9.49 -15.48 -4.96
C ALA A 55 10.26 -15.67 -3.65
N ASP A 56 11.18 -16.65 -3.58
CA ASP A 56 11.98 -16.88 -2.38
C ASP A 56 12.94 -15.72 -2.08
N ASP A 57 13.52 -15.10 -3.10
CA ASP A 57 14.35 -13.91 -2.94
C ASP A 57 13.51 -12.73 -2.42
N PHE A 58 12.29 -12.57 -2.95
CA PHE A 58 11.39 -11.52 -2.51
C PHE A 58 10.87 -11.75 -1.08
N LEU A 59 10.57 -13.00 -0.72
CA LEU A 59 10.23 -13.37 0.67
C LEU A 59 11.35 -12.97 1.63
N ARG A 60 12.61 -13.32 1.31
CA ARG A 60 13.76 -12.91 2.11
C ARG A 60 13.95 -11.40 2.16
N PHE A 61 13.66 -10.69 1.05
CA PHE A 61 13.67 -9.24 1.02
C PHE A 61 12.64 -8.66 2.00
N CYS A 62 11.39 -9.14 1.97
CA CYS A 62 10.36 -8.72 2.91
C CYS A 62 10.75 -9.00 4.37
N GLN A 63 11.30 -10.18 4.65
CA GLN A 63 11.75 -10.58 5.99
C GLN A 63 12.89 -9.69 6.53
N ARG A 64 13.82 -9.27 5.66
CA ARG A 64 14.90 -8.34 6.03
C ARG A 64 14.42 -6.89 6.19
N ASN A 65 13.32 -6.55 5.55
CA ASN A 65 12.74 -5.21 5.52
C ASN A 65 11.28 -5.21 6.03
N PRO A 66 11.03 -5.66 7.27
CA PRO A 66 9.66 -5.84 7.78
C PRO A 66 8.88 -4.52 7.90
N LYS A 67 9.57 -3.39 7.99
CA LYS A 67 8.94 -2.08 8.14
C LYS A 67 8.29 -1.59 6.83
N PRO A 68 8.97 -1.55 5.66
CA PRO A 68 8.32 -1.24 4.38
C PRO A 68 7.51 -2.41 3.80
N CYS A 69 7.82 -3.65 4.18
CA CYS A 69 7.22 -4.87 3.63
C CYS A 69 6.62 -5.75 4.74
N PRO A 70 5.68 -5.25 5.57
CA PRO A 70 5.08 -6.06 6.63
C PRO A 70 4.16 -7.11 6.02
N LEU A 71 4.62 -8.36 5.96
CA LEU A 71 3.86 -9.47 5.38
C LEU A 71 2.66 -9.84 6.25
N ILE A 72 1.48 -9.89 5.64
CA ILE A 72 0.24 -10.37 6.23
C ILE A 72 -0.01 -11.82 5.80
N ALA A 73 0.22 -12.12 4.52
CA ALA A 73 0.05 -13.46 3.97
C ALA A 73 0.95 -13.67 2.74
N VAL A 74 1.28 -14.93 2.49
CA VAL A 74 1.96 -15.39 1.27
C VAL A 74 1.19 -16.60 0.76
N SER A 75 0.93 -16.68 -0.56
CA SER A 75 0.24 -17.81 -1.17
C SER A 75 1.19 -18.94 -1.55
N GLU A 76 0.62 -20.13 -1.77
CA GLU A 76 1.29 -21.14 -2.59
C GLU A 76 1.31 -20.68 -4.06
N PRO A 77 2.21 -21.27 -4.91
CA PRO A 77 2.22 -20.97 -6.34
C PRO A 77 0.87 -21.26 -7.00
N GLY A 78 0.36 -20.30 -7.78
CA GLY A 78 -0.91 -20.40 -8.51
C GLY A 78 -2.16 -20.19 -7.65
N GLU A 79 -2.03 -20.17 -6.32
CA GLU A 79 -3.16 -19.95 -5.41
C GLU A 79 -3.74 -18.55 -5.59
N THR A 80 -5.06 -18.49 -5.75
CA THR A 80 -5.82 -17.25 -5.97
C THR A 80 -6.64 -16.82 -4.74
N HIS A 81 -6.74 -17.72 -3.76
CA HIS A 81 -7.52 -17.54 -2.54
C HIS A 81 -6.67 -17.85 -1.31
N ILE A 82 -6.56 -16.90 -0.41
CA ILE A 82 -5.87 -17.07 0.88
C ILE A 82 -6.91 -16.96 1.99
N ALA A 83 -7.29 -18.07 2.59
CA ALA A 83 -8.41 -18.17 3.55
C ALA A 83 -8.25 -17.23 4.76
N SER A 84 -7.03 -16.92 5.20
CA SER A 84 -6.78 -16.00 6.31
C SER A 84 -7.12 -14.54 6.02
N LEU A 85 -7.29 -14.16 4.75
CA LEU A 85 -7.63 -12.79 4.34
C LEU A 85 -9.15 -12.54 4.32
N GLY A 86 -9.95 -13.59 4.13
CA GLY A 86 -11.40 -13.50 4.09
C GLY A 86 -12.03 -14.68 3.35
N VAL A 87 -13.33 -14.89 3.59
CA VAL A 87 -14.04 -16.10 3.14
C VAL A 87 -14.14 -16.19 1.62
N ASP A 88 -14.29 -15.05 0.94
CA ASP A 88 -14.58 -14.99 -0.49
C ASP A 88 -13.53 -14.23 -1.30
N VAL A 89 -12.32 -14.02 -0.74
CA VAL A 89 -11.25 -13.25 -1.40
C VAL A 89 -10.74 -13.98 -2.64
N ASP A 90 -10.78 -13.31 -3.79
CA ASP A 90 -10.09 -13.74 -5.02
C ASP A 90 -9.06 -12.66 -5.41
N LEU A 91 -7.78 -12.98 -5.31
CA LEU A 91 -6.66 -12.07 -5.57
C LEU A 91 -6.64 -11.52 -7.00
N ARG A 92 -7.36 -12.16 -7.94
CA ARG A 92 -7.41 -11.78 -9.35
C ARG A 92 -8.47 -10.70 -9.66
N THR A 93 -9.46 -10.52 -8.79
CA THR A 93 -10.67 -9.72 -9.11
C THR A 93 -11.06 -8.73 -8.03
N ASP A 94 -10.52 -8.84 -6.82
CA ASP A 94 -11.01 -8.15 -5.63
C ASP A 94 -10.32 -6.83 -5.32
N LEU A 95 -9.38 -6.43 -6.17
CA LEU A 95 -8.80 -5.09 -6.13
C LEU A 95 -9.45 -4.21 -7.21
N PRO A 96 -9.66 -2.92 -6.93
CA PRO A 96 -10.26 -2.01 -7.89
C PRO A 96 -9.45 -1.84 -9.18
N CYS A 97 -8.12 -1.95 -9.09
CA CYS A 97 -7.22 -1.82 -10.23
C CYS A 97 -5.87 -2.52 -9.97
N TYR A 98 -5.37 -3.19 -10.99
CA TYR A 98 -4.10 -3.92 -11.01
C TYR A 98 -3.11 -3.25 -11.95
N ARG A 99 -1.82 -3.45 -11.69
CA ARG A 99 -0.70 -3.11 -12.58
C ARG A 99 0.02 -4.38 -13.02
N VAL A 100 0.25 -4.50 -14.32
CA VAL A 100 1.07 -5.57 -14.91
C VAL A 100 2.42 -5.01 -15.30
N TRP A 101 3.46 -5.70 -14.90
CA TRP A 101 4.85 -5.34 -15.13
C TRP A 101 5.53 -6.41 -15.99
N ARG A 102 6.33 -5.98 -16.97
CA ARG A 102 7.24 -6.85 -17.71
C ARG A 102 8.64 -6.25 -17.71
N ASP A 103 9.62 -7.07 -17.36
CA ASP A 103 11.03 -6.69 -17.28
C ASP A 103 11.25 -5.38 -16.49
N GLY A 104 10.47 -5.23 -15.40
CA GLY A 104 10.48 -4.07 -14.52
C GLY A 104 9.78 -2.82 -15.04
N VAL A 105 9.17 -2.88 -16.25
CA VAL A 105 8.44 -1.77 -16.86
C VAL A 105 6.93 -1.98 -16.69
N LEU A 106 6.21 -0.92 -16.30
CA LEU A 106 4.74 -0.94 -16.24
C LEU A 106 4.18 -1.07 -17.66
N GLU A 107 3.55 -2.21 -17.96
CA GLU A 107 2.95 -2.50 -19.26
C GLU A 107 1.53 -1.95 -19.37
N THR A 108 0.69 -2.22 -18.36
CA THR A 108 -0.72 -1.82 -18.39
C THR A 108 -1.36 -1.80 -17.00
N GLU A 109 -2.50 -1.12 -16.91
CA GLU A 109 -3.43 -1.24 -15.77
C GLU A 109 -4.67 -2.04 -16.19
N LEU A 110 -5.19 -2.89 -15.30
CA LEU A 110 -6.33 -3.77 -15.54
C LEU A 110 -7.33 -3.70 -14.39
N LEU A 111 -8.61 -3.88 -14.67
CA LEU A 111 -9.66 -4.01 -13.65
C LEU A 111 -9.88 -5.45 -13.19
N SER A 112 -9.16 -6.40 -13.77
CA SER A 112 -9.14 -7.82 -13.39
C SER A 112 -7.83 -8.42 -13.89
N ALA A 113 -7.20 -9.26 -13.07
CA ALA A 113 -5.98 -9.98 -13.43
C ALA A 113 -6.25 -11.39 -14.00
N ASN A 114 -7.51 -11.81 -14.19
CA ASN A 114 -7.85 -13.16 -14.63
C ASN A 114 -7.11 -13.62 -15.90
N GLU A 115 -7.04 -12.75 -16.91
CA GLU A 115 -6.46 -13.10 -18.21
C GLU A 115 -4.93 -13.19 -18.21
N VAL A 116 -4.29 -12.56 -17.21
CA VAL A 116 -2.83 -12.50 -17.08
C VAL A 116 -2.30 -13.30 -15.90
N TRP A 117 -3.19 -13.91 -15.12
CA TRP A 117 -2.79 -14.74 -13.98
C TRP A 117 -2.12 -16.03 -14.47
N ARG A 118 -1.08 -16.46 -13.76
CA ARG A 118 -0.29 -17.63 -14.11
C ARG A 118 -0.21 -18.58 -12.92
N ASP A 119 -0.14 -19.89 -13.18
CA ASP A 119 -0.10 -20.92 -12.15
C ASP A 119 1.25 -20.97 -11.38
N ASP A 120 2.26 -20.23 -11.85
CA ASP A 120 3.54 -20.11 -11.18
C ASP A 120 3.66 -18.86 -10.28
N LEU A 121 2.61 -18.05 -10.17
CA LEU A 121 2.65 -16.83 -9.35
C LEU A 121 2.50 -17.14 -7.88
N VAL A 122 3.39 -16.56 -7.08
CA VAL A 122 3.30 -16.47 -5.61
C VAL A 122 2.86 -15.07 -5.24
N SER A 123 1.79 -14.97 -4.48
CA SER A 123 1.22 -13.69 -4.04
C SER A 123 1.70 -13.31 -2.66
N PHE A 124 2.17 -12.08 -2.51
CA PHE A 124 2.57 -11.46 -1.26
C PHE A 124 1.56 -10.38 -0.92
N VAL A 125 0.90 -10.55 0.22
CA VAL A 125 -0.06 -9.57 0.77
C VAL A 125 0.64 -8.82 1.89
N ILE A 126 0.80 -7.51 1.70
CA ILE A 126 1.64 -6.64 2.52
C ILE A 126 0.78 -5.56 3.14
N GLY A 127 0.93 -5.29 4.43
CA GLY A 127 0.18 -4.28 5.15
C GLY A 127 0.30 -2.88 4.53
N CYS A 128 -0.71 -2.06 4.77
CA CYS A 128 -0.81 -0.70 4.26
C CYS A 128 -1.07 0.31 5.39
N SER A 129 -0.56 1.52 5.23
CA SER A 129 -0.75 2.63 6.17
C SER A 129 -2.23 3.01 6.38
N PHE A 130 -3.12 2.71 5.44
CA PHE A 130 -4.55 2.98 5.58
C PHE A 130 -5.13 2.33 6.84
N SER A 131 -4.59 1.17 7.26
CA SER A 131 -5.03 0.49 8.48
C SER A 131 -4.71 1.26 9.76
N PHE A 132 -3.58 1.99 9.84
CA PHE A 132 -3.30 2.83 11.01
C PHE A 132 -3.86 4.26 10.90
N GLU A 133 -4.14 4.73 9.68
CA GLU A 133 -4.76 6.05 9.47
C GLU A 133 -6.11 6.18 10.16
N GLU A 134 -6.87 5.09 10.20
CA GLU A 134 -8.12 5.05 10.95
C GLU A 134 -7.90 5.32 12.44
N ALA A 135 -6.86 4.73 13.05
CA ALA A 135 -6.54 4.97 14.45
C ALA A 135 -6.09 6.42 14.69
N LEU A 136 -5.38 7.05 13.75
CA LEU A 136 -5.03 8.46 13.80
C LEU A 136 -6.29 9.34 13.73
N ALA A 137 -7.19 9.06 12.80
CA ALA A 137 -8.44 9.80 12.62
C ALA A 137 -9.36 9.65 13.85
N ALA A 138 -9.43 8.46 14.43
CA ALA A 138 -10.20 8.18 15.65
C ALA A 138 -9.68 8.95 16.88
N ASP A 139 -8.37 9.25 16.93
CA ASP A 139 -7.74 10.10 17.96
C ASP A 139 -7.87 11.62 17.64
N GLY A 140 -8.54 11.96 16.53
CA GLY A 140 -8.78 13.36 16.12
C GLY A 140 -7.62 14.01 15.36
N ILE A 141 -6.61 13.23 14.94
CA ILE A 141 -5.47 13.74 14.17
C ILE A 141 -5.91 13.97 12.71
N PRO A 142 -5.85 15.21 12.19
CA PRO A 142 -6.28 15.50 10.83
C PRO A 142 -5.27 14.97 9.81
N LEU A 143 -5.77 14.27 8.79
CA LEU A 143 -4.98 13.79 7.66
C LEU A 143 -5.28 14.64 6.44
N LYS A 144 -4.41 15.58 6.08
CA LYS A 144 -4.66 16.58 5.03
C LYS A 144 -5.00 15.94 3.67
N HIS A 145 -4.27 14.92 3.24
CA HIS A 145 -4.54 14.23 1.97
C HIS A 145 -5.95 13.62 1.94
N THR A 146 -6.42 13.09 3.08
CA THR A 146 -7.79 12.55 3.20
C THR A 146 -8.83 13.66 3.11
N ILE A 147 -8.60 14.79 3.81
CA ILE A 147 -9.49 15.96 3.78
C ILE A 147 -9.56 16.54 2.36
N MET A 148 -8.44 16.57 1.64
CA MET A 148 -8.34 17.06 0.26
C MET A 148 -8.87 16.06 -0.77
N GLY A 149 -9.14 14.80 -0.39
CA GLY A 149 -9.54 13.73 -1.32
C GLY A 149 -8.43 13.33 -2.30
N THR A 150 -7.16 13.49 -1.90
CA THR A 150 -5.97 13.20 -2.71
C THR A 150 -5.22 11.97 -2.20
N THR A 151 -4.28 11.47 -3.01
CA THR A 151 -3.40 10.36 -2.61
C THR A 151 -2.26 10.91 -1.75
N VAL A 152 -1.96 10.26 -0.62
CA VAL A 152 -0.84 10.64 0.24
C VAL A 152 0.47 10.79 -0.55
N PRO A 153 1.25 11.88 -0.34
CA PRO A 153 2.53 12.04 -1.02
C PRO A 153 3.56 11.02 -0.57
N MET A 154 4.30 10.45 -1.53
CA MET A 154 5.30 9.43 -1.28
C MET A 154 6.61 9.78 -1.98
N TYR A 155 7.73 9.52 -1.29
CA TYR A 155 9.07 9.94 -1.72
C TYR A 155 10.05 8.78 -1.62
N ARG A 156 10.96 8.69 -2.59
CA ARG A 156 12.15 7.83 -2.51
C ARG A 156 13.19 8.49 -1.63
N THR A 157 13.74 7.74 -0.70
CA THR A 157 14.75 8.25 0.23
C THR A 157 16.17 7.83 -0.16
N ASN A 158 17.17 8.34 0.56
CA ASN A 158 18.55 7.83 0.52
C ASN A 158 18.79 6.63 1.45
N ILE A 159 17.77 6.20 2.21
CA ILE A 159 17.82 5.03 3.09
C ILE A 159 17.67 3.78 2.25
N MET A 160 18.71 2.94 2.21
CA MET A 160 18.66 1.70 1.44
C MET A 160 18.03 0.57 2.24
N CYS A 161 17.17 -0.21 1.58
CA CYS A 161 16.68 -1.47 2.12
C CYS A 161 17.79 -2.52 2.12
N GLU A 162 17.74 -3.47 3.07
CA GLU A 162 18.61 -4.64 3.10
C GLU A 162 18.36 -5.53 1.87
N PRO A 163 19.38 -5.80 1.03
CA PRO A 163 19.19 -6.54 -0.20
C PRO A 163 18.96 -8.04 0.04
N ALA A 164 18.19 -8.67 -0.86
CA ALA A 164 18.06 -10.13 -0.91
C ALA A 164 17.94 -10.59 -2.37
N GLY A 165 18.85 -11.46 -2.80
CA GLY A 165 18.95 -11.89 -4.18
C GLY A 165 19.04 -10.69 -5.13
N ARG A 166 18.13 -10.62 -6.09
CA ARG A 166 18.05 -9.51 -7.05
C ARG A 166 17.33 -8.26 -6.51
N PHE A 167 16.68 -8.37 -5.37
CA PHE A 167 15.88 -7.28 -4.80
C PHE A 167 16.73 -6.37 -3.94
N SER A 168 16.79 -5.10 -4.33
CA SER A 168 17.46 -4.01 -3.62
C SER A 168 16.87 -2.68 -4.06
N GLY A 169 16.98 -1.66 -3.23
CA GLY A 169 16.52 -0.32 -3.60
C GLY A 169 16.30 0.58 -2.38
N PRO A 170 15.99 1.85 -2.63
CA PRO A 170 15.71 2.79 -1.57
C PRO A 170 14.37 2.51 -0.91
N LEU A 171 14.28 2.82 0.38
CA LEU A 171 13.03 2.92 1.11
C LEU A 171 12.16 4.02 0.48
N VAL A 172 10.90 3.73 0.20
CA VAL A 172 9.89 4.75 -0.09
C VAL A 172 9.14 5.07 1.19
N VAL A 173 8.91 6.36 1.43
CA VAL A 173 8.16 6.84 2.58
C VAL A 173 6.91 7.59 2.14
N SER A 174 5.84 7.52 2.94
CA SER A 174 4.68 8.39 2.82
C SER A 174 4.77 9.51 3.86
N MET A 175 4.42 10.75 3.51
CA MET A 175 4.54 11.90 4.39
C MET A 175 3.17 12.44 4.79
N ARG A 176 3.06 12.85 6.07
CA ARG A 176 1.92 13.59 6.60
C ARG A 176 2.44 14.77 7.42
N PRO A 177 2.04 16.02 7.08
CA PRO A 177 2.37 17.17 7.89
C PRO A 177 1.44 17.20 9.13
N LEU A 178 2.02 17.35 10.30
CA LEU A 178 1.31 17.34 11.58
C LEU A 178 1.87 18.44 12.49
N ILE A 179 1.03 19.08 13.31
CA ILE A 179 1.53 19.92 14.40
C ILE A 179 2.28 19.07 15.42
N ALA A 180 3.18 19.66 16.20
CA ALA A 180 4.10 18.92 17.08
C ALA A 180 3.38 17.96 18.07
N THR A 181 2.25 18.41 18.65
CA THR A 181 1.43 17.58 19.56
C THR A 181 0.87 16.36 18.86
N ASP A 182 0.35 16.53 17.65
CA ASP A 182 -0.23 15.45 16.84
C ASP A 182 0.85 14.50 16.32
N ALA A 183 2.05 15.02 15.99
CA ALA A 183 3.19 14.20 15.60
C ALA A 183 3.62 13.25 16.74
N ILE A 184 3.69 13.73 17.99
CA ILE A 184 3.95 12.91 19.18
C ILE A 184 2.88 11.80 19.33
N ARG A 185 1.62 12.18 19.23
CA ARG A 185 0.49 11.23 19.33
C ARG A 185 0.52 10.21 18.21
N ALA A 186 0.80 10.65 16.97
CA ALA A 186 0.90 9.78 15.81
C ALA A 186 2.00 8.74 15.97
N VAL A 187 3.18 9.11 16.53
CA VAL A 187 4.24 8.15 16.86
C VAL A 187 3.74 7.10 17.83
N GLN A 188 3.08 7.50 18.92
CA GLN A 188 2.56 6.58 19.96
C GLN A 188 1.51 5.62 19.41
N ILE A 189 0.58 6.12 18.58
CA ILE A 189 -0.49 5.34 17.98
C ILE A 189 0.09 4.33 16.98
N THR A 190 0.86 4.83 16.00
CA THR A 190 1.33 3.98 14.89
C THR A 190 2.38 2.97 15.33
N SER A 191 3.14 3.24 16.42
CA SER A 191 4.07 2.25 17.00
C SER A 191 3.38 0.94 17.40
N ARG A 192 2.08 0.99 17.67
CA ARG A 192 1.28 -0.18 18.05
C ARG A 192 0.86 -1.05 16.85
N PHE A 193 1.17 -0.64 15.62
CA PHE A 193 0.78 -1.33 14.39
C PHE A 193 1.99 -1.77 13.55
N PRO A 194 2.92 -2.59 14.10
CA PRO A 194 4.13 -2.98 13.38
C PRO A 194 3.84 -3.76 12.09
N ALA A 195 2.74 -4.51 12.03
CA ALA A 195 2.31 -5.26 10.85
C ALA A 195 1.72 -4.39 9.72
N VAL A 196 1.65 -3.06 9.90
CA VAL A 196 1.25 -2.09 8.87
C VAL A 196 2.15 -0.87 8.90
N HIS A 197 3.46 -1.09 8.91
CA HIS A 197 4.58 -0.15 8.91
C HIS A 197 5.02 0.42 10.27
N GLY A 198 4.19 0.37 11.31
CA GLY A 198 4.56 0.79 12.68
C GLY A 198 4.87 2.28 12.82
N ALA A 199 5.80 2.62 13.72
CA ALA A 199 6.24 3.99 13.96
C ALA A 199 6.85 4.64 12.71
N PRO A 200 6.84 6.00 12.62
CA PRO A 200 7.57 6.72 11.58
C PRO A 200 9.04 6.31 11.48
N VAL A 201 9.63 6.53 10.32
CA VAL A 201 11.07 6.33 10.09
C VAL A 201 11.85 7.63 10.23
N HIS A 202 11.17 8.77 10.05
CA HIS A 202 11.79 10.10 10.15
C HIS A 202 10.74 11.16 10.50
N LEU A 203 11.19 12.22 11.20
CA LEU A 203 10.43 13.45 11.48
C LEU A 203 11.32 14.66 11.21
N GLY A 204 10.73 15.72 10.68
CA GLY A 204 11.41 16.99 10.46
C GLY A 204 12.11 17.07 9.11
N ASP A 205 13.33 17.57 9.09
CA ASP A 205 14.05 17.93 7.88
C ASP A 205 14.12 16.80 6.82
N PRO A 206 13.43 16.92 5.67
CA PRO A 206 13.38 15.90 4.64
C PRO A 206 14.73 15.69 3.93
N GLU A 207 15.62 16.69 3.93
CA GLU A 207 16.95 16.57 3.28
C GLU A 207 17.81 15.49 3.94
N LEU A 208 17.64 15.25 5.25
CA LEU A 208 18.36 14.20 5.98
C LEU A 208 18.08 12.79 5.45
N ILE A 209 16.92 12.58 4.83
CA ILE A 209 16.55 11.33 4.18
C ILE A 209 16.54 11.43 2.64
N GLY A 210 17.19 12.48 2.10
CA GLY A 210 17.43 12.64 0.67
C GLY A 210 16.27 13.24 -0.13
N ILE A 211 15.24 13.76 0.52
CA ILE A 211 14.08 14.41 -0.13
C ILE A 211 14.38 15.92 -0.20
N ARG A 212 14.53 16.44 -1.42
CA ARG A 212 14.91 17.83 -1.67
C ARG A 212 13.73 18.79 -1.79
N ASP A 213 12.58 18.29 -2.25
CA ASP A 213 11.41 19.12 -2.55
C ASP A 213 10.11 18.34 -2.24
N LEU A 214 9.42 18.76 -1.18
CA LEU A 214 8.15 18.15 -0.77
C LEU A 214 6.99 18.48 -1.74
N SER A 215 7.14 19.49 -2.60
CA SER A 215 6.14 19.83 -3.61
C SER A 215 6.16 18.88 -4.81
N GLN A 216 7.19 18.02 -4.94
CA GLN A 216 7.38 17.08 -6.04
C GLN A 216 7.52 15.63 -5.54
N PRO A 217 6.43 15.02 -5.08
CA PRO A 217 6.47 13.63 -4.65
C PRO A 217 6.74 12.69 -5.84
N ASP A 218 7.47 11.59 -5.61
CA ASP A 218 7.66 10.54 -6.62
C ASP A 218 6.35 9.82 -6.96
N TYR A 219 5.42 9.75 -5.99
CA TYR A 219 4.10 9.13 -6.12
C TYR A 219 3.07 9.90 -5.28
N GLY A 220 1.80 9.82 -5.69
CA GLY A 220 0.72 10.54 -5.01
C GLY A 220 0.69 12.03 -5.34
N ASP A 221 0.01 12.81 -4.51
CA ASP A 221 -0.24 14.22 -4.72
C ASP A 221 0.47 15.05 -3.64
N PRO A 222 1.01 16.23 -3.95
CA PRO A 222 1.70 17.07 -2.97
C PRO A 222 0.72 17.59 -1.90
N VAL A 223 1.22 17.68 -0.67
CA VAL A 223 0.50 18.27 0.47
C VAL A 223 1.38 19.34 1.09
N GLU A 224 0.83 20.55 1.27
CA GLU A 224 1.54 21.67 1.87
C GLU A 224 1.87 21.41 3.35
N VAL A 225 3.10 21.75 3.76
CA VAL A 225 3.55 21.76 5.15
C VAL A 225 3.52 23.18 5.65
N LEU A 226 2.67 23.48 6.64
CA LEU A 226 2.54 24.81 7.23
C LEU A 226 3.70 25.10 8.21
N PRO A 227 3.96 26.39 8.55
CA PRO A 227 5.09 26.75 9.42
C PRO A 227 5.07 26.16 10.83
N ASP A 228 3.91 25.80 11.35
CA ASP A 228 3.69 25.17 12.65
C ASP A 228 3.63 23.62 12.57
N GLU A 229 3.81 23.05 11.39
CA GLU A 229 3.77 21.61 11.16
C GLU A 229 5.14 21.01 10.96
N VAL A 230 5.25 19.75 11.34
CA VAL A 230 6.42 18.91 11.14
C VAL A 230 6.06 17.84 10.10
N PRO A 231 6.82 17.68 9.02
CA PRO A 231 6.64 16.54 8.12
C PRO A 231 7.05 15.25 8.84
N VAL A 232 6.16 14.28 8.87
CA VAL A 232 6.34 12.98 9.51
C VAL A 232 6.30 11.91 8.42
N PHE A 233 7.29 11.01 8.40
CA PHE A 233 7.51 10.05 7.33
C PHE A 233 7.38 8.61 7.83
N TRP A 234 6.50 7.85 7.22
CA TRP A 234 6.33 6.41 7.46
C TRP A 234 6.84 5.59 6.29
N ALA A 235 7.37 4.41 6.56
CA ALA A 235 7.63 3.43 5.50
C ALA A 235 6.34 3.17 4.70
N CYS A 236 6.48 2.91 3.39
CA CYS A 236 5.34 2.79 2.48
C CYS A 236 5.38 1.48 1.69
N GLY A 237 4.20 0.88 1.49
CA GLY A 237 3.99 -0.32 0.68
C GLY A 237 4.25 -0.12 -0.83
N VAL A 238 4.59 1.08 -1.28
CA VAL A 238 5.14 1.32 -2.63
C VAL A 238 6.60 0.89 -2.73
N THR A 239 7.34 0.77 -1.62
CA THR A 239 8.72 0.24 -1.63
C THR A 239 8.83 -1.10 -2.36
N PRO A 240 8.00 -2.12 -2.10
CA PRO A 240 7.99 -3.37 -2.89
C PRO A 240 7.86 -3.14 -4.39
N GLN A 241 6.95 -2.28 -4.84
CA GLN A 241 6.76 -2.00 -6.28
C GLN A 241 8.00 -1.35 -6.91
N ALA A 242 8.61 -0.38 -6.21
CA ALA A 242 9.83 0.27 -6.67
C ALA A 242 11.00 -0.72 -6.81
N VAL A 243 11.12 -1.64 -5.85
CA VAL A 243 12.16 -2.69 -5.83
C VAL A 243 11.90 -3.75 -6.92
N ILE A 244 10.66 -4.16 -7.16
CA ILE A 244 10.28 -5.08 -8.25
C ILE A 244 10.63 -4.47 -9.61
N SER A 245 10.31 -3.18 -9.82
CA SER A 245 10.68 -2.47 -11.03
C SER A 245 12.20 -2.39 -11.22
N ALA A 246 12.94 -2.03 -10.17
CA ALA A 246 14.40 -1.93 -10.21
C ALA A 246 15.09 -3.29 -10.46
N ALA A 247 14.54 -4.38 -9.93
CA ALA A 247 15.02 -5.75 -10.12
C ALA A 247 14.76 -6.30 -11.52
N LYS A 248 14.02 -5.58 -12.37
CA LYS A 248 13.63 -5.96 -13.75
C LYS A 248 13.08 -7.38 -13.79
N VAL A 249 12.14 -7.69 -12.88
CA VAL A 249 11.47 -8.99 -12.85
C VAL A 249 10.75 -9.20 -14.17
N SER A 250 10.88 -10.39 -14.75
CA SER A 250 10.31 -10.72 -16.08
C SER A 250 8.81 -10.52 -16.15
N PHE A 251 8.12 -10.77 -15.03
CA PHE A 251 6.68 -10.56 -14.90
C PHE A 251 6.31 -10.25 -13.43
N ALA A 252 5.37 -9.33 -13.22
CA ALA A 252 4.73 -9.13 -11.93
C ALA A 252 3.32 -8.56 -12.09
N ILE A 253 2.46 -8.87 -11.12
CA ILE A 253 1.17 -8.20 -10.95
C ILE A 253 1.20 -7.51 -9.59
N THR A 254 0.84 -6.23 -9.54
CA THR A 254 0.68 -5.48 -8.29
C THR A 254 -0.67 -4.78 -8.25
N HIS A 255 -1.09 -4.33 -7.05
CA HIS A 255 -2.19 -3.37 -6.96
C HIS A 255 -1.78 -2.05 -7.63
N ALA A 256 -2.73 -1.28 -8.15
CA ALA A 256 -2.50 0.11 -8.51
C ALA A 256 -2.50 0.99 -7.23
N PRO A 257 -1.71 2.08 -7.16
CA PRO A 257 -1.66 2.94 -5.98
C PRO A 257 -3.03 3.37 -5.49
N GLY A 258 -3.29 3.18 -4.20
CA GLY A 258 -4.58 3.48 -3.57
C GLY A 258 -5.68 2.43 -3.77
N CYS A 259 -5.53 1.48 -4.70
CA CYS A 259 -6.50 0.42 -5.00
C CYS A 259 -6.18 -0.85 -4.22
N MET A 260 -6.40 -0.84 -2.91
CA MET A 260 -5.95 -1.89 -2.01
C MET A 260 -6.88 -3.11 -2.01
N LEU A 261 -6.34 -4.27 -1.63
CA LEU A 261 -7.17 -5.41 -1.23
C LEU A 261 -7.79 -5.14 0.14
N VAL A 262 -9.11 -5.13 0.23
CA VAL A 262 -9.82 -5.00 1.50
C VAL A 262 -10.11 -6.38 2.06
N THR A 263 -9.54 -6.70 3.24
CA THR A 263 -9.63 -8.02 3.88
C THR A 263 -10.74 -8.07 4.93
N ASP A 264 -11.08 -9.27 5.42
CA ASP A 264 -11.97 -9.46 6.57
C ASP A 264 -11.23 -9.45 7.92
N ILE A 265 -9.92 -9.11 7.91
CA ILE A 265 -9.09 -9.03 9.12
C ILE A 265 -9.39 -7.70 9.84
N PRO A 266 -9.83 -7.72 11.11
CA PRO A 266 -9.98 -6.48 11.88
C PRO A 266 -8.62 -5.79 12.11
N ASN A 267 -8.57 -4.45 12.02
CA ASN A 267 -7.35 -3.66 12.25
C ASN A 267 -6.74 -3.91 13.63
N GLU A 268 -7.58 -4.13 14.64
CA GLU A 268 -7.15 -4.42 16.03
C GLU A 268 -6.28 -5.67 16.15
N ARG A 269 -6.42 -6.64 15.25
CA ARG A 269 -5.57 -7.85 15.22
C ARG A 269 -4.12 -7.57 14.85
N LEU A 270 -3.85 -6.44 14.21
CA LEU A 270 -2.50 -6.03 13.83
C LEU A 270 -1.86 -5.10 14.88
N ALA A 271 -2.63 -4.69 15.91
CA ALA A 271 -2.13 -3.89 17.00
C ALA A 271 -1.39 -4.77 18.02
N VAL A 272 -0.29 -4.24 18.55
CA VAL A 272 0.38 -4.78 19.74
C VAL A 272 0.03 -3.91 20.96
N ILE A 273 -0.10 -4.54 22.13
CA ILE A 273 -0.47 -3.86 23.39
C ILE A 273 0.79 -3.28 24.04
#